data_b87a211d97dda4b36f892196a4e215d0
#
_entry.id   b87a211d97dda4b36f892196a4e215d0
#
_cell.length_a   1.000
_cell.length_b   1.000
_cell.length_c   1.000
_cell.angle_alpha   90.00
_cell.angle_beta   90.00
_cell.angle_gamma   90.00
#
_symmetry.space_group_name_H-M   'P 1'
#
loop_
_entity.id
_entity.type
_entity.pdbx_description
1 polymer ?
#
loop_
_entity_poly.entity_id
_entity_poly.type
_entity_poly.pdbx_seq_one_letter_code
_entity_poly.pdbx_strand_id
1 'polypeptide(L)'
;MTASDRRLMLSTFSALVKALDKANVTYFMYGGTLIGSVRHHGPIPWDDDLDVIMAYADRSKAVSALSVLSPDFKLYKPPESQTSLLQWKLYSSSAVPRSLLPKPYRWPFVDIFFFDENSTHIWDVEKEYYDAGFVWPKGVVFPLRKRPFGNIVVPAPCNFVEFLTTNYPGAEMAQCSSPTFNHRLDMHRLPWRAGNIIPCSHLWNVFPFVFRDRTADGSVVESLRIGNWTLQTVRMPPVVCSGK
;
A
#
# COMPACT_ATOMS: atom_id res chain seq x y z
N MET A 1 -0.60 -13.77 -10.54
CA MET A 1 -0.86 -12.57 -11.36
C MET A 1 -0.09 -12.65 -12.65
N THR A 2 -0.71 -12.36 -13.81
CA THR A 2 -0.02 -12.26 -15.09
C THR A 2 0.72 -10.92 -15.24
N ALA A 3 1.65 -10.81 -16.19
CA ALA A 3 2.31 -9.52 -16.47
C ALA A 3 1.32 -8.43 -16.92
N SER A 4 0.23 -8.81 -17.62
CA SER A 4 -0.83 -7.88 -18.02
C SER A 4 -1.64 -7.39 -16.81
N ASP A 5 -2.02 -8.29 -15.90
CA ASP A 5 -2.73 -7.92 -14.68
C ASP A 5 -1.89 -6.94 -13.84
N ARG A 6 -0.57 -7.22 -13.70
CA ARG A 6 0.37 -6.36 -12.98
C ARG A 6 0.48 -4.97 -13.61
N ARG A 7 0.60 -4.89 -14.94
CA ARG A 7 0.61 -3.59 -15.65
C ARG A 7 -0.68 -2.81 -15.40
N LEU A 8 -1.82 -3.49 -15.46
CA LEU A 8 -3.13 -2.88 -15.23
C LEU A 8 -3.26 -2.36 -13.79
N MET A 9 -2.83 -3.14 -12.80
CA MET A 9 -2.80 -2.73 -11.39
C MET A 9 -1.92 -1.49 -11.17
N LEU A 10 -0.71 -1.48 -11.70
CA LEU A 10 0.22 -0.36 -11.58
C LEU A 10 -0.28 0.90 -12.32
N SER A 11 -0.94 0.74 -13.49
CA SER A 11 -1.54 1.88 -14.20
C SER A 11 -2.71 2.47 -13.42
N THR A 12 -3.55 1.62 -12.81
CA THR A 12 -4.65 2.05 -11.93
C THR A 12 -4.12 2.81 -10.72
N PHE A 13 -3.08 2.28 -10.07
CA PHE A 13 -2.42 2.93 -8.94
C PHE A 13 -1.80 4.28 -9.32
N SER A 14 -1.12 4.35 -10.45
CA SER A 14 -0.54 5.60 -10.95
C SER A 14 -1.61 6.66 -11.26
N ALA A 15 -2.75 6.26 -11.81
CA ALA A 15 -3.88 7.14 -12.07
C ALA A 15 -4.49 7.67 -10.76
N LEU A 16 -4.67 6.79 -9.76
CA LEU A 16 -5.12 7.16 -8.42
C LEU A 16 -4.20 8.21 -7.79
N VAL A 17 -2.90 7.91 -7.71
CA VAL A 17 -1.88 8.79 -7.11
C VAL A 17 -1.91 10.18 -7.74
N LYS A 18 -1.90 10.25 -9.09
CA LYS A 18 -1.95 11.53 -9.81
C LYS A 18 -3.23 12.33 -9.53
N ALA A 19 -4.37 11.65 -9.45
CA ALA A 19 -5.65 12.31 -9.19
C ALA A 19 -5.72 12.86 -7.76
N LEU A 20 -5.30 12.08 -6.76
CA LEU A 20 -5.29 12.49 -5.36
C LEU A 20 -4.25 13.59 -5.09
N ASP A 21 -3.03 13.49 -5.66
CA ASP A 21 -2.00 14.54 -5.56
C ASP A 21 -2.51 15.87 -6.16
N LYS A 22 -3.11 15.83 -7.37
CA LYS A 22 -3.67 17.00 -8.03
C LYS A 22 -4.80 17.67 -7.23
N ALA A 23 -5.60 16.88 -6.56
CA ALA A 23 -6.70 17.36 -5.71
C ALA A 23 -6.26 17.75 -4.30
N ASN A 24 -4.99 17.61 -3.96
CA ASN A 24 -4.45 17.87 -2.62
C ASN A 24 -5.22 17.08 -1.53
N VAL A 25 -5.48 15.79 -1.81
CA VAL A 25 -6.04 14.85 -0.84
C VAL A 25 -4.93 14.33 0.06
N THR A 26 -5.19 14.23 1.36
CA THR A 26 -4.23 13.63 2.31
C THR A 26 -4.35 12.12 2.26
N TYR A 27 -3.32 11.43 1.77
CA TYR A 27 -3.27 9.97 1.68
C TYR A 27 -1.84 9.46 1.73
N PHE A 28 -1.65 8.17 1.99
CA PHE A 28 -0.36 7.50 1.93
C PHE A 28 -0.51 6.00 1.65
N MET A 29 0.59 5.36 1.24
CA MET A 29 0.62 3.90 1.05
C MET A 29 0.31 3.16 2.35
N TYR A 30 -0.47 2.08 2.25
CA TYR A 30 -0.96 1.31 3.39
C TYR A 30 -0.63 -0.17 3.23
N GLY A 31 -0.75 -0.96 4.30
CA GLY A 31 -0.68 -2.41 4.25
C GLY A 31 0.49 -2.98 3.45
N GLY A 32 0.18 -3.94 2.60
CA GLY A 32 1.13 -4.60 1.70
C GLY A 32 1.81 -3.64 0.73
N THR A 33 1.15 -2.58 0.32
CA THR A 33 1.72 -1.57 -0.58
C THR A 33 2.86 -0.79 0.08
N LEU A 34 2.71 -0.41 1.35
CA LEU A 34 3.80 0.25 2.09
C LEU A 34 4.97 -0.71 2.32
N ILE A 35 4.71 -1.95 2.72
CA ILE A 35 5.74 -2.99 2.84
C ILE A 35 6.48 -3.17 1.51
N GLY A 36 5.75 -3.21 0.41
CA GLY A 36 6.29 -3.31 -0.94
C GLY A 36 7.23 -2.15 -1.29
N SER A 37 6.83 -0.90 -1.01
CA SER A 37 7.70 0.27 -1.19
C SER A 37 8.97 0.17 -0.36
N VAL A 38 8.86 -0.29 0.89
CA VAL A 38 10.01 -0.40 1.81
C VAL A 38 10.96 -1.52 1.39
N ARG A 39 10.46 -2.67 0.97
CA ARG A 39 11.27 -3.86 0.67
C ARG A 39 11.68 -4.01 -0.79
N HIS A 40 10.87 -3.48 -1.73
CA HIS A 40 10.98 -3.77 -3.16
C HIS A 40 10.97 -2.54 -4.07
N HIS A 41 10.85 -1.31 -3.52
CA HIS A 41 10.58 -0.09 -4.29
C HIS A 41 9.41 -0.24 -5.27
N GLY A 42 8.42 -1.06 -4.91
CA GLY A 42 7.27 -1.41 -5.74
C GLY A 42 6.35 -2.39 -5.02
N PRO A 43 5.41 -3.03 -5.70
CA PRO A 43 4.55 -4.03 -5.07
C PRO A 43 5.37 -5.24 -4.59
N ILE A 44 4.90 -5.90 -3.54
CA ILE A 44 5.44 -7.19 -3.14
C ILE A 44 5.28 -8.15 -4.33
N PRO A 45 6.34 -8.88 -4.77
CA PRO A 45 6.30 -9.65 -6.01
C PRO A 45 5.22 -10.73 -6.10
N TRP A 46 4.75 -11.22 -4.96
CA TRP A 46 3.76 -12.29 -4.85
C TRP A 46 2.39 -11.82 -4.34
N ASP A 47 2.21 -10.51 -4.17
CA ASP A 47 0.93 -9.91 -3.80
C ASP A 47 0.05 -9.63 -5.02
N ASP A 48 -1.27 -9.48 -4.82
CA ASP A 48 -2.22 -9.37 -5.91
C ASP A 48 -3.22 -8.20 -5.79
N ASP A 49 -2.93 -7.24 -4.90
CA ASP A 49 -3.63 -5.97 -4.73
C ASP A 49 -2.67 -4.82 -4.39
N LEU A 50 -3.21 -3.62 -4.24
CA LEU A 50 -2.53 -2.43 -3.74
C LEU A 50 -3.46 -1.62 -2.85
N ASP A 51 -2.90 -1.00 -1.80
CA ASP A 51 -3.63 -0.30 -0.77
C ASP A 51 -3.14 1.14 -0.59
N VAL A 52 -4.06 2.05 -0.38
CA VAL A 52 -3.80 3.37 0.18
C VAL A 52 -4.77 3.63 1.33
N ILE A 53 -4.36 4.48 2.26
CA ILE A 53 -5.26 5.02 3.27
C ILE A 53 -5.31 6.54 3.13
N MET A 54 -6.51 7.14 3.18
CA MET A 54 -6.70 8.58 3.02
C MET A 54 -7.55 9.17 4.15
N ALA A 55 -7.41 10.47 4.35
CA ALA A 55 -8.22 11.17 5.35
C ALA A 55 -9.72 11.03 5.06
N TYR A 56 -10.48 10.58 6.05
CA TYR A 56 -11.94 10.42 5.96
C TYR A 56 -12.63 11.74 5.60
N ALA A 57 -12.09 12.86 6.11
CA ALA A 57 -12.58 14.20 5.80
C ALA A 57 -12.42 14.60 4.31
N ASP A 58 -11.47 14.01 3.59
CA ASP A 58 -11.20 14.32 2.19
C ASP A 58 -12.04 13.51 1.18
N ARG A 59 -12.99 12.67 1.64
CA ARG A 59 -13.78 11.76 0.78
C ARG A 59 -14.49 12.47 -0.38
N SER A 60 -15.17 13.59 -0.11
CA SER A 60 -15.89 14.33 -1.15
C SER A 60 -14.94 14.88 -2.22
N LYS A 61 -13.76 15.37 -1.79
CA LYS A 61 -12.69 15.84 -2.67
C LYS A 61 -12.15 14.70 -3.53
N ALA A 62 -11.92 13.53 -2.92
CA ALA A 62 -11.46 12.33 -3.61
C ALA A 62 -12.48 11.80 -4.63
N VAL A 63 -13.78 11.77 -4.31
CA VAL A 63 -14.82 11.41 -5.27
C VAL A 63 -14.76 12.31 -6.49
N SER A 64 -14.70 13.63 -6.31
CA SER A 64 -14.59 14.59 -7.41
C SER A 64 -13.33 14.37 -8.25
N ALA A 65 -12.18 14.14 -7.60
CA ALA A 65 -10.92 13.87 -8.28
C ALA A 65 -10.90 12.56 -9.07
N LEU A 66 -11.50 11.50 -8.52
CA LEU A 66 -11.51 10.19 -9.15
C LEU A 66 -12.60 10.06 -10.24
N SER A 67 -13.66 10.86 -10.19
CA SER A 67 -14.71 10.85 -11.21
C SER A 67 -14.19 11.25 -12.59
N VAL A 68 -13.17 12.13 -12.67
CA VAL A 68 -12.57 12.56 -13.94
C VAL A 68 -11.76 11.46 -14.64
N LEU A 69 -11.48 10.36 -13.95
CA LEU A 69 -10.79 9.20 -14.53
C LEU A 69 -11.72 8.30 -15.37
N SER A 70 -13.03 8.54 -15.32
CA SER A 70 -14.02 7.85 -16.16
C SER A 70 -13.87 8.28 -17.64
N PRO A 71 -14.05 7.37 -18.63
CA PRO A 71 -14.53 5.99 -18.49
C PRO A 71 -13.44 4.94 -18.24
N ASP A 72 -12.15 5.31 -18.25
CA ASP A 72 -11.01 4.37 -18.22
C ASP A 72 -10.89 3.64 -16.88
N PHE A 73 -11.25 4.34 -15.79
CA PHE A 73 -11.26 3.78 -14.44
C PHE A 73 -12.61 4.00 -13.77
N LYS A 74 -12.97 3.09 -12.88
CA LYS A 74 -14.24 3.11 -12.14
C LYS A 74 -13.97 3.03 -10.65
N LEU A 75 -14.70 3.85 -9.90
CA LEU A 75 -14.69 3.85 -8.43
C LEU A 75 -15.92 3.09 -7.94
N TYR A 76 -15.68 2.00 -7.22
CA TYR A 76 -16.68 1.33 -6.40
C TYR A 76 -16.66 1.90 -4.99
N LYS A 77 -17.83 2.24 -4.47
CA LYS A 77 -18.07 2.61 -3.09
C LYS A 77 -19.13 1.68 -2.52
N PRO A 78 -18.94 1.05 -1.36
CA PRO A 78 -19.98 0.25 -0.74
C PRO A 78 -21.21 1.14 -0.42
N PRO A 79 -22.44 0.58 -0.41
CA PRO A 79 -23.62 1.31 0.03
C PRO A 79 -23.47 1.80 1.47
N GLU A 80 -23.97 3.00 1.79
CA GLU A 80 -23.91 3.58 3.15
C GLU A 80 -24.68 2.75 4.19
N SER A 81 -25.64 1.93 3.75
CA SER A 81 -26.35 0.98 4.61
C SER A 81 -25.52 -0.24 5.03
N GLN A 82 -24.33 -0.43 4.43
CA GLN A 82 -23.43 -1.53 4.78
C GLN A 82 -22.60 -1.12 6.01
N THR A 83 -22.79 -1.80 7.11
CA THR A 83 -22.11 -1.52 8.38
C THR A 83 -20.70 -2.14 8.46
N SER A 84 -20.30 -2.91 7.45
CA SER A 84 -19.00 -3.57 7.37
C SER A 84 -18.23 -3.11 6.15
N LEU A 85 -16.94 -2.84 6.33
CA LEU A 85 -15.96 -2.49 5.31
C LEU A 85 -16.35 -1.26 4.45
N LEU A 86 -15.87 -0.09 4.89
CA LEU A 86 -16.10 1.21 4.21
C LEU A 86 -15.12 1.42 3.04
N GLN A 87 -14.13 0.56 2.86
CA GLN A 87 -13.09 0.69 1.84
C GLN A 87 -13.68 0.79 0.43
N TRP A 88 -13.14 1.73 -0.33
CA TRP A 88 -13.46 1.87 -1.75
C TRP A 88 -12.51 1.08 -2.61
N LYS A 89 -12.90 0.79 -3.85
CA LYS A 89 -12.03 0.12 -4.83
C LYS A 89 -11.99 0.91 -6.13
N LEU A 90 -10.78 1.28 -6.55
CA LEU A 90 -10.55 1.83 -7.89
C LEU A 90 -10.03 0.73 -8.80
N TYR A 91 -10.63 0.56 -9.97
CA TYR A 91 -10.23 -0.46 -10.95
C TYR A 91 -10.37 0.05 -12.38
N SER A 92 -9.59 -0.52 -13.30
CA SER A 92 -9.70 -0.20 -14.72
C SER A 92 -10.96 -0.80 -15.34
N SER A 93 -11.58 -0.06 -16.27
CA SER A 93 -12.68 -0.57 -17.08
C SER A 93 -12.28 -1.78 -17.94
N SER A 94 -10.99 -1.92 -18.26
CA SER A 94 -10.43 -3.05 -18.99
C SER A 94 -10.20 -4.29 -18.12
N ALA A 95 -10.32 -4.18 -16.79
CA ALA A 95 -10.23 -5.32 -15.89
C ALA A 95 -11.38 -6.31 -16.17
N VAL A 96 -11.10 -7.59 -16.01
CA VAL A 96 -12.11 -8.63 -16.24
C VAL A 96 -12.65 -9.17 -14.92
N PRO A 97 -13.94 -9.53 -14.82
CA PRO A 97 -14.47 -10.22 -13.66
C PRO A 97 -13.72 -11.54 -13.45
N ARG A 98 -13.16 -11.76 -12.27
CA ARG A 98 -12.38 -12.97 -11.97
C ARG A 98 -12.76 -13.64 -10.66
N SER A 99 -13.63 -13.02 -9.85
CA SER A 99 -14.16 -13.65 -8.65
C SER A 99 -15.10 -14.81 -8.98
N LEU A 100 -15.21 -15.76 -8.08
CA LEU A 100 -16.13 -16.90 -8.21
C LEU A 100 -17.58 -16.47 -8.07
N LEU A 101 -17.85 -15.34 -7.40
CA LEU A 101 -19.17 -14.75 -7.23
C LEU A 101 -19.23 -13.39 -7.92
N PRO A 102 -20.41 -12.96 -8.42
CA PRO A 102 -20.60 -11.63 -8.97
C PRO A 102 -20.21 -10.55 -7.96
N LYS A 103 -19.33 -9.61 -8.36
CA LYS A 103 -18.90 -8.46 -7.57
C LYS A 103 -19.19 -7.17 -8.33
N PRO A 104 -19.52 -6.07 -7.63
CA PRO A 104 -19.76 -4.77 -8.24
C PRO A 104 -18.46 -4.09 -8.72
N TYR A 105 -17.31 -4.70 -8.54
CA TYR A 105 -16.00 -4.24 -8.97
C TYR A 105 -15.24 -5.35 -9.70
N ARG A 106 -14.08 -5.02 -10.29
CA ARG A 106 -13.26 -5.95 -11.06
C ARG A 106 -11.84 -5.99 -10.52
N TRP A 107 -11.18 -7.13 -10.63
CA TRP A 107 -9.78 -7.30 -10.27
C TRP A 107 -8.89 -7.21 -11.55
N PRO A 108 -7.67 -6.61 -11.47
CA PRO A 108 -7.05 -5.99 -10.29
C PRO A 108 -7.64 -4.63 -9.94
N PHE A 109 -7.58 -4.28 -8.67
CA PHE A 109 -8.05 -3.02 -8.11
C PHE A 109 -7.01 -2.43 -7.14
N VAL A 110 -7.26 -1.20 -6.72
CA VAL A 110 -6.58 -0.54 -5.61
C VAL A 110 -7.62 -0.32 -4.52
N ASP A 111 -7.32 -0.80 -3.32
CA ASP A 111 -8.13 -0.56 -2.14
C ASP A 111 -7.82 0.81 -1.54
N ILE A 112 -8.88 1.53 -1.16
CA ILE A 112 -8.81 2.85 -0.56
C ILE A 112 -9.46 2.75 0.81
N PHE A 113 -8.62 2.70 1.84
CA PHE A 113 -9.00 2.76 3.25
C PHE A 113 -9.13 4.19 3.72
N PHE A 114 -9.66 4.38 4.92
CA PHE A 114 -9.84 5.70 5.49
C PHE A 114 -9.27 5.78 6.89
N PHE A 115 -8.60 6.88 7.20
CA PHE A 115 -8.24 7.21 8.57
C PHE A 115 -9.03 8.42 9.06
N ASP A 116 -9.32 8.41 10.35
CA ASP A 116 -9.76 9.58 11.08
C ASP A 116 -8.71 9.96 12.13
N GLU A 117 -8.83 11.14 12.72
CA GLU A 117 -7.80 11.69 13.60
C GLU A 117 -8.36 12.58 14.72
N ASN A 118 -7.59 12.69 15.79
CA ASN A 118 -7.77 13.73 16.82
C ASN A 118 -6.50 14.59 16.94
N SER A 119 -6.32 15.31 18.02
CA SER A 119 -5.13 16.16 18.23
C SER A 119 -3.81 15.39 18.29
N THR A 120 -3.81 14.11 18.67
CA THR A 120 -2.60 13.32 18.97
C THR A 120 -2.42 12.06 18.13
N HIS A 121 -3.51 11.44 17.69
CA HIS A 121 -3.48 10.15 17.01
C HIS A 121 -4.27 10.18 15.71
N ILE A 122 -3.94 9.26 14.82
CA ILE A 122 -4.77 8.83 13.70
C ILE A 122 -5.11 7.34 13.88
N TRP A 123 -6.22 6.90 13.30
CA TRP A 123 -6.64 5.50 13.30
C TRP A 123 -7.37 5.14 12.02
N ASP A 124 -7.24 3.87 11.62
CA ASP A 124 -8.10 3.31 10.60
C ASP A 124 -9.56 3.34 11.09
N VAL A 125 -10.48 3.85 10.29
CA VAL A 125 -11.90 3.92 10.68
C VAL A 125 -12.54 2.55 10.87
N GLU A 126 -11.92 1.50 10.32
CA GLU A 126 -12.33 0.10 10.45
C GLU A 126 -11.52 -0.66 11.53
N LYS A 127 -10.79 0.04 12.40
CA LYS A 127 -9.91 -0.56 13.42
C LYS A 127 -10.57 -1.63 14.29
N GLU A 128 -11.86 -1.48 14.58
CA GLU A 128 -12.61 -2.45 15.39
C GLU A 128 -12.83 -3.78 14.67
N TYR A 129 -12.81 -3.77 13.34
CA TYR A 129 -12.87 -4.99 12.54
C TYR A 129 -11.55 -5.77 12.55
N TYR A 130 -10.42 -5.08 12.75
CA TYR A 130 -9.07 -5.65 12.67
C TYR A 130 -8.39 -5.89 14.02
N ASP A 131 -9.09 -5.92 15.15
CA ASP A 131 -8.50 -6.00 16.50
C ASP A 131 -7.52 -4.86 16.85
N ALA A 132 -8.01 -3.78 17.39
CA ALA A 132 -7.34 -2.76 18.22
C ALA A 132 -5.94 -2.19 17.83
N GLY A 133 -5.22 -2.77 16.88
CA GLY A 133 -3.82 -2.40 16.56
C GLY A 133 -3.67 -1.24 15.55
N PHE A 134 -4.75 -0.72 14.97
CA PHE A 134 -4.71 0.24 13.85
C PHE A 134 -4.86 1.69 14.31
N VAL A 135 -4.04 2.07 15.30
CA VAL A 135 -3.97 3.42 15.87
C VAL A 135 -2.51 3.84 15.98
N TRP A 136 -2.17 5.03 15.49
CA TRP A 136 -0.80 5.53 15.47
C TRP A 136 -0.73 6.96 16.01
N PRO A 137 0.34 7.32 16.75
CA PRO A 137 0.62 8.71 17.05
C PRO A 137 0.79 9.52 15.75
N LYS A 138 0.27 10.75 15.73
CA LYS A 138 0.43 11.63 14.54
C LYS A 138 1.88 11.84 14.15
N GLY A 139 2.80 11.94 15.11
CA GLY A 139 4.21 12.10 14.85
C GLY A 139 4.89 10.91 14.17
N VAL A 140 4.30 9.71 14.23
CA VAL A 140 4.76 8.53 13.46
C VAL A 140 4.40 8.68 11.98
N VAL A 141 3.28 9.32 11.69
CA VAL A 141 2.74 9.44 10.33
C VAL A 141 3.15 10.73 9.65
N PHE A 142 3.07 11.85 10.36
CA PHE A 142 3.34 13.17 9.78
C PHE A 142 4.69 13.77 10.24
N PRO A 143 5.32 14.57 9.38
CA PRO A 143 4.93 14.91 8.00
C PRO A 143 5.08 13.70 7.08
N LEU A 144 4.18 13.56 6.11
CA LEU A 144 4.32 12.50 5.10
C LEU A 144 5.62 12.69 4.29
N ARG A 145 6.25 11.57 3.95
CA ARG A 145 7.45 11.55 3.11
C ARG A 145 7.17 10.84 1.79
N LYS A 146 7.86 11.25 0.73
CA LYS A 146 7.75 10.59 -0.58
C LYS A 146 8.70 9.39 -0.63
N ARG A 147 8.19 8.25 -1.09
CA ARG A 147 8.99 7.02 -1.26
C ARG A 147 8.85 6.45 -2.67
N PRO A 148 9.89 5.76 -3.18
CA PRO A 148 9.82 5.07 -4.47
C PRO A 148 8.73 3.98 -4.49
N PHE A 149 8.01 3.90 -5.60
CA PHE A 149 7.09 2.81 -5.90
C PHE A 149 7.04 2.59 -7.42
N GLY A 150 7.81 1.63 -7.92
CA GLY A 150 8.03 1.46 -9.36
C GLY A 150 8.66 2.71 -9.97
N ASN A 151 7.99 3.29 -10.96
CA ASN A 151 8.43 4.50 -11.66
C ASN A 151 7.82 5.81 -11.12
N ILE A 152 7.14 5.75 -9.99
CA ILE A 152 6.53 6.92 -9.33
C ILE A 152 7.03 7.06 -7.90
N VAL A 153 6.77 8.21 -7.29
CA VAL A 153 6.96 8.45 -5.86
C VAL A 153 5.61 8.69 -5.20
N VAL A 154 5.41 8.08 -4.04
CA VAL A 154 4.10 8.05 -3.37
C VAL A 154 4.26 8.46 -1.91
N PRO A 155 3.30 9.20 -1.31
CA PRO A 155 3.32 9.51 0.10
C PRO A 155 3.38 8.25 0.98
N ALA A 156 4.14 8.33 2.07
CA ALA A 156 4.29 7.30 3.08
C ALA A 156 4.40 7.93 4.47
N PRO A 157 4.15 7.20 5.56
CA PRO A 157 4.37 7.68 6.92
C PRO A 157 5.81 8.13 7.14
N CYS A 158 6.02 9.13 7.99
CA CYS A 158 7.33 9.64 8.35
C CYS A 158 8.22 8.53 8.91
N ASN A 159 7.77 7.86 9.96
CA ASN A 159 8.42 6.71 10.56
C ASN A 159 7.71 5.41 10.12
N PHE A 160 7.92 5.02 8.87
CA PHE A 160 7.25 3.84 8.29
C PHE A 160 7.63 2.52 9.00
N VAL A 161 8.79 2.46 9.67
CA VAL A 161 9.19 1.27 10.44
C VAL A 161 8.27 1.11 11.64
N GLU A 162 8.14 2.16 12.47
CA GLU A 162 7.25 2.14 13.62
C GLU A 162 5.79 1.94 13.20
N PHE A 163 5.36 2.61 12.13
CA PHE A 163 4.03 2.44 11.56
C PHE A 163 3.74 0.98 11.19
N LEU A 164 4.67 0.33 10.49
CA LEU A 164 4.51 -1.06 10.07
C LEU A 164 4.60 -2.05 11.23
N THR A 165 5.52 -1.84 12.18
CA THR A 165 5.69 -2.76 13.32
C THR A 165 4.48 -2.78 14.25
N THR A 166 3.68 -1.73 14.28
CA THR A 166 2.43 -1.71 15.05
C THR A 166 1.44 -2.78 14.54
N ASN A 167 1.37 -2.99 13.24
CA ASN A 167 0.38 -3.87 12.61
C ASN A 167 0.98 -5.13 12.00
N TYR A 168 2.26 -5.09 11.65
CA TYR A 168 2.97 -6.18 10.97
C TYR A 168 4.31 -6.46 11.65
N PRO A 169 4.32 -7.03 12.88
CA PRO A 169 5.55 -7.32 13.60
C PRO A 169 6.47 -8.23 12.78
N GLY A 170 7.72 -7.79 12.56
CA GLY A 170 8.70 -8.51 11.76
C GLY A 170 8.50 -8.45 10.23
N ALA A 171 7.49 -7.71 9.75
CA ALA A 171 7.20 -7.63 8.31
C ALA A 171 8.13 -6.68 7.55
N GLU A 172 8.77 -5.73 8.23
CA GLU A 172 9.51 -4.63 7.59
C GLU A 172 10.71 -5.10 6.77
N MET A 173 11.46 -6.11 7.22
CA MET A 173 12.64 -6.59 6.48
C MET A 173 12.96 -8.07 6.66
N ALA A 174 12.73 -8.65 7.85
CA ALA A 174 13.30 -9.94 8.21
C ALA A 174 12.47 -11.13 7.75
N GLN A 175 11.15 -10.99 7.71
CA GLN A 175 10.22 -12.07 7.44
C GLN A 175 9.38 -11.81 6.19
N CYS A 176 9.28 -12.81 5.35
CA CYS A 176 8.44 -12.83 4.16
C CYS A 176 7.37 -13.90 4.32
N SER A 177 6.12 -13.51 4.20
CA SER A 177 4.96 -14.40 4.31
C SER A 177 4.25 -14.59 2.98
N SER A 178 3.69 -15.76 2.74
CA SER A 178 2.75 -15.95 1.64
C SER A 178 1.39 -15.30 2.00
N PRO A 179 0.66 -14.76 1.00
CA PRO A 179 -0.65 -14.15 1.27
C PRO A 179 -1.63 -15.15 1.87
N THR A 180 -2.45 -14.69 2.81
CA THR A 180 -3.54 -15.47 3.41
C THR A 180 -4.84 -15.34 2.63
N PHE A 181 -4.98 -14.27 1.86
CA PHE A 181 -6.14 -13.99 1.02
C PHE A 181 -5.75 -13.95 -0.47
N ASN A 182 -6.71 -14.22 -1.33
CA ASN A 182 -6.58 -14.14 -2.79
C ASN A 182 -7.62 -13.13 -3.29
N HIS A 183 -7.20 -11.90 -3.57
CA HIS A 183 -8.09 -10.82 -3.98
C HIS A 183 -8.70 -11.06 -5.36
N ARG A 184 -8.00 -11.80 -6.24
CA ARG A 184 -8.54 -12.19 -7.54
C ARG A 184 -9.75 -13.10 -7.44
N LEU A 185 -9.74 -14.05 -6.48
CA LEU A 185 -10.82 -15.00 -6.27
C LEU A 185 -11.77 -14.57 -5.15
N ASP A 186 -11.38 -13.52 -4.41
CA ASP A 186 -12.10 -12.98 -3.25
C ASP A 186 -12.37 -14.07 -2.19
N MET A 187 -11.32 -14.79 -1.80
CA MET A 187 -11.40 -15.89 -0.84
C MET A 187 -10.09 -16.10 -0.08
N HIS A 188 -10.21 -16.61 1.13
CA HIS A 188 -9.04 -17.06 1.88
C HIS A 188 -8.34 -18.22 1.16
N ARG A 189 -7.02 -18.20 1.19
CA ARG A 189 -6.22 -19.34 0.72
C ARG A 189 -6.36 -20.50 1.68
N LEU A 190 -6.23 -21.70 1.16
CA LEU A 190 -6.26 -22.92 1.99
C LEU A 190 -5.13 -22.85 3.03
N PRO A 191 -5.36 -23.32 4.29
CA PRO A 191 -4.40 -23.15 5.39
C PRO A 191 -2.99 -23.61 5.10
N TRP A 192 -2.81 -24.70 4.34
CA TRP A 192 -1.48 -25.20 3.94
C TRP A 192 -0.79 -24.38 2.84
N ARG A 193 -1.47 -23.37 2.26
CA ARG A 193 -0.93 -22.44 1.26
C ARG A 193 -0.89 -21.00 1.74
N ALA A 194 -1.32 -20.76 2.97
CA ALA A 194 -1.47 -19.42 3.52
C ALA A 194 -0.52 -19.23 4.71
N GLY A 195 -0.01 -18.01 4.88
CA GLY A 195 0.72 -17.60 6.07
C GLY A 195 2.08 -18.29 6.28
N ASN A 196 2.62 -19.00 5.29
CA ASN A 196 3.97 -19.55 5.40
C ASN A 196 4.98 -18.41 5.53
N ILE A 197 5.77 -18.45 6.60
CA ILE A 197 6.76 -17.44 6.93
C ILE A 197 8.16 -18.02 6.72
N ILE A 198 9.00 -17.30 5.97
CA ILE A 198 10.40 -17.62 5.77
C ILE A 198 11.27 -16.36 5.95
N PRO A 199 12.56 -16.49 6.29
CA PRO A 199 13.47 -15.37 6.20
C PRO A 199 13.49 -14.78 4.78
N CYS A 200 13.32 -13.46 4.64
CA CYS A 200 13.35 -12.79 3.33
C CYS A 200 14.68 -13.02 2.59
N SER A 201 15.77 -13.27 3.33
CA SER A 201 17.08 -13.58 2.74
C SER A 201 17.08 -14.80 1.80
N HIS A 202 16.18 -15.74 2.00
CA HIS A 202 16.03 -16.88 1.09
C HIS A 202 15.51 -16.47 -0.30
N LEU A 203 14.97 -15.26 -0.44
CA LEU A 203 14.38 -14.75 -1.68
C LEU A 203 15.25 -13.72 -2.40
N TRP A 204 16.40 -13.30 -1.82
CA TRP A 204 17.25 -12.22 -2.37
C TRP A 204 17.81 -12.52 -3.77
N ASN A 205 17.96 -13.79 -4.11
CA ASN A 205 18.41 -14.21 -5.44
C ASN A 205 17.25 -14.42 -6.45
N VAL A 206 16.00 -14.32 -5.97
CA VAL A 206 14.80 -14.60 -6.78
C VAL A 206 14.03 -13.33 -7.09
N PHE A 207 13.98 -12.41 -6.12
CA PHE A 207 13.25 -11.15 -6.23
C PHE A 207 14.14 -9.97 -5.84
N PRO A 208 13.86 -8.76 -6.38
CA PRO A 208 14.58 -7.57 -5.98
C PRO A 208 14.19 -7.14 -4.56
N PHE A 209 15.21 -6.85 -3.73
CA PHE A 209 15.05 -6.31 -2.37
C PHE A 209 15.85 -5.03 -2.18
N VAL A 210 15.37 -4.16 -1.27
CA VAL A 210 16.01 -2.91 -0.90
C VAL A 210 16.99 -3.15 0.24
N PHE A 211 18.24 -2.75 0.02
CA PHE A 211 19.30 -2.69 1.01
C PHE A 211 19.55 -1.22 1.38
N ARG A 212 19.86 -0.95 2.66
CA ARG A 212 19.98 0.40 3.20
C ARG A 212 21.33 0.64 3.85
N ASP A 213 22.00 1.70 3.42
CA ASP A 213 23.24 2.18 4.00
C ASP A 213 23.04 3.62 4.49
N ARG A 214 23.39 3.91 5.75
CA ARG A 214 23.38 5.27 6.29
C ARG A 214 24.65 5.98 5.90
N THR A 215 24.54 7.23 5.47
CA THR A 215 25.65 8.11 5.16
C THR A 215 25.96 9.06 6.32
N ALA A 216 27.16 9.64 6.34
CA ALA A 216 27.63 10.50 7.43
C ALA A 216 26.76 11.77 7.62
N ASP A 217 26.08 12.26 6.58
CA ASP A 217 25.15 13.40 6.65
C ASP A 217 23.73 13.02 7.12
N GLY A 218 23.55 11.76 7.56
CA GLY A 218 22.25 11.27 8.04
C GLY A 218 21.26 10.87 6.93
N SER A 219 21.65 10.97 5.65
CA SER A 219 20.87 10.41 4.55
C SER A 219 20.91 8.90 4.56
N VAL A 220 19.97 8.26 3.88
CA VAL A 220 19.95 6.82 3.65
C VAL A 220 20.04 6.55 2.15
N VAL A 221 21.00 5.74 1.75
CA VAL A 221 21.09 5.21 0.38
C VAL A 221 20.35 3.88 0.33
N GLU A 222 19.29 3.82 -0.44
CA GLU A 222 18.52 2.60 -0.71
C GLU A 222 18.97 2.01 -2.05
N SER A 223 19.46 0.77 -2.04
CA SER A 223 19.85 0.04 -3.25
C SER A 223 18.89 -1.12 -3.47
N LEU A 224 18.15 -1.11 -4.57
CA LEU A 224 17.31 -2.23 -5.00
C LEU A 224 18.19 -3.26 -5.70
N ARG A 225 18.28 -4.47 -5.15
CA ARG A 225 19.20 -5.52 -5.65
C ARG A 225 18.47 -6.85 -5.82
N ILE A 226 18.91 -7.62 -6.80
CA ILE A 226 18.58 -9.04 -6.95
C ILE A 226 19.89 -9.83 -6.99
N GLY A 227 20.15 -10.69 -6.00
CA GLY A 227 21.44 -11.28 -5.79
C GLY A 227 22.53 -10.19 -5.71
N ASN A 228 23.54 -10.30 -6.55
CA ASN A 228 24.67 -9.35 -6.63
C ASN A 228 24.41 -8.15 -7.57
N TRP A 229 23.26 -8.09 -8.23
CA TRP A 229 22.96 -7.04 -9.21
C TRP A 229 22.18 -5.90 -8.57
N THR A 230 22.72 -4.68 -8.66
CA THR A 230 22.02 -3.45 -8.29
C THR A 230 21.19 -2.96 -9.50
N LEU A 231 19.88 -2.88 -9.30
CA LEU A 231 18.92 -2.44 -10.32
C LEU A 231 18.69 -0.93 -10.26
N GLN A 232 18.68 -0.38 -9.04
CA GLN A 232 18.41 1.03 -8.80
C GLN A 232 19.06 1.47 -7.49
N THR A 233 19.46 2.74 -7.41
CA THR A 233 19.91 3.39 -6.17
C THR A 233 19.18 4.70 -6.00
N VAL A 234 18.65 4.94 -4.81
CA VAL A 234 17.92 6.16 -4.44
C VAL A 234 18.50 6.71 -3.14
N ARG A 235 18.80 8.01 -3.10
CA ARG A 235 19.19 8.69 -1.88
C ARG A 235 17.99 9.33 -1.23
N MET A 236 17.70 8.91 -0.01
CA MET A 236 16.61 9.44 0.82
C MET A 236 17.21 10.50 1.77
N PRO A 237 16.74 11.74 1.75
CA PRO A 237 17.24 12.77 2.65
C PRO A 237 16.94 12.42 4.11
N PRO A 238 17.71 12.96 5.07
CA PRO A 238 17.37 12.84 6.47
C PRO A 238 16.00 13.46 6.73
N VAL A 239 15.20 12.81 7.53
CA VAL A 239 13.85 13.28 7.91
C VAL A 239 13.74 13.26 9.41
N VAL A 240 13.28 14.37 9.99
CA VAL A 240 12.91 14.47 11.40
C VAL A 240 11.41 14.25 11.49
N CYS A 241 11.00 13.14 12.10
CA CYS A 241 9.60 12.90 12.42
C CYS A 241 9.27 13.59 13.75
N SER A 242 8.16 14.31 13.83
CA SER A 242 7.77 15.15 14.97
C SER A 242 7.21 14.37 16.17
N GLY A 243 7.81 13.24 16.50
CA GLY A 243 7.36 12.34 17.55
C GLY A 243 8.51 11.76 18.36
N LYS A 244 9.21 12.60 19.09
CA LYS A 244 9.98 12.22 20.30
C LYS A 244 9.80 13.27 21.34
#